data_f5cef1333f4c87d80b185d595b51f1ff
#
_entry.id   f5cef1333f4c87d80b185d595b51f1ff
#
_cell.length_a   1.000
_cell.length_b   1.000
_cell.length_c   1.000
_cell.angle_alpha   90.00
_cell.angle_beta   90.00
_cell.angle_gamma   90.00
#
_symmetry.space_group_name_H-M   'P 1'
#
loop_
_entity.id
_entity.type
_entity.pdbx_description
1 polymer ?
#
loop_
_entity_poly.entity_id
_entity_poly.type
_entity_poly.pdbx_seq_one_letter_code
_entity_poly.pdbx_strand_id
1 'polypeptide(L)'
;MYSSCKEAHIAVNDKIQQINANRQESIRPQYIDIALNEAIDVLLTQKIKAFEETGRYYDDLQVLKTTYRSPLYLLANEGNRGFAFLPANYLHGVSYDASVIYDKFKRYRATESVTTRIYVVNISELFKTIPGYIEDFVIQIGNDTVTFHYPVKIYRKEGLFEYINYMLSILLRKGYNVTYERYNNEYYPESLVFYFDTPQLIVVGDKYTIKLVQFDYKRYSGLYEVITSDGVVTKVQKSKPAGMDLVSDVQRRDMLQTYHNRLNRHIHPICTIESNRVLVDMDDTFVITDVAITYLRQPTRFNIVTDTATELPFKTEIINLATQKLLGKLKDEGYQIAINESNSLK
;
A
#
# COMPACT_ATOMS: atom_id res chain seq x y z
N MET A 1 14.67 14.56 13.72
CA MET A 1 13.92 14.48 12.45
C MET A 1 14.57 15.43 11.48
N TYR A 2 14.90 15.03 10.24
CA TYR A 2 15.27 16.02 9.23
C TYR A 2 14.02 16.83 8.95
N SER A 3 14.10 18.13 9.05
CA SER A 3 12.97 19.01 8.78
C SER A 3 12.76 19.18 7.29
N SER A 4 13.82 18.93 6.48
CA SER A 4 13.78 19.09 5.03
C SER A 4 14.67 18.09 4.31
N CYS A 5 14.40 17.89 3.01
CA CYS A 5 15.26 17.08 2.13
C CYS A 5 16.64 17.72 1.96
N LYS A 6 16.72 19.04 1.97
CA LYS A 6 17.99 19.78 1.87
C LYS A 6 18.95 19.45 3.00
N GLU A 7 18.45 19.34 4.23
CA GLU A 7 19.29 18.93 5.38
C GLU A 7 19.86 17.52 5.20
N ALA A 8 19.06 16.58 4.68
CA ALA A 8 19.54 15.23 4.38
C ALA A 8 20.61 15.24 3.29
N HIS A 9 20.44 16.06 2.24
CA HIS A 9 21.43 16.23 1.19
C HIS A 9 22.74 16.78 1.70
N ILE A 10 22.71 17.78 2.57
CA ILE A 10 23.90 18.33 3.23
C ILE A 10 24.61 17.22 4.00
N ALA A 11 23.88 16.47 4.84
CA ALA A 11 24.45 15.39 5.64
C ALA A 11 25.11 14.28 4.79
N VAL A 12 24.52 13.92 3.64
CA VAL A 12 25.13 12.96 2.70
C VAL A 12 26.40 13.55 2.09
N ASN A 13 26.38 14.80 1.61
CA ASN A 13 27.52 15.44 1.02
C ASN A 13 28.67 15.61 2.03
N ASP A 14 28.38 16.07 3.25
CA ASP A 14 29.37 16.19 4.33
C ASP A 14 30.04 14.84 4.62
N LYS A 15 29.23 13.78 4.67
CA LYS A 15 29.77 12.44 4.90
C LYS A 15 30.65 11.94 3.74
N ILE A 16 30.24 12.19 2.50
CA ILE A 16 31.07 11.88 1.34
C ILE A 16 32.40 12.64 1.38
N GLN A 17 32.38 13.92 1.74
CA GLN A 17 33.61 14.74 1.88
C GLN A 17 34.51 14.24 3.01
N GLN A 18 33.94 13.77 4.12
CA GLN A 18 34.71 13.17 5.22
C GLN A 18 35.43 11.89 4.78
N ILE A 19 34.81 11.08 3.91
CA ILE A 19 35.37 9.82 3.40
C ILE A 19 36.39 10.10 2.29
N ASN A 20 36.11 11.05 1.41
CA ASN A 20 36.95 11.40 0.27
C ASN A 20 37.08 12.92 0.12
N ALA A 21 38.02 13.50 0.89
CA ALA A 21 38.26 14.95 0.90
C ALA A 21 38.77 15.54 -0.43
N ASN A 22 39.31 14.69 -1.34
CA ASN A 22 39.84 15.12 -2.63
C ASN A 22 38.78 15.22 -3.72
N ARG A 23 37.55 14.83 -3.44
CA ARG A 23 36.48 14.86 -4.42
C ARG A 23 35.97 16.29 -4.66
N GLN A 24 36.20 16.79 -5.86
CA GLN A 24 35.74 18.12 -6.29
C GLN A 24 34.42 18.09 -7.06
N GLU A 25 33.95 16.91 -7.50
CA GLU A 25 32.72 16.80 -8.28
C GLU A 25 31.47 16.83 -7.41
N SER A 26 30.57 17.75 -7.72
CA SER A 26 29.26 17.80 -7.10
C SER A 26 28.34 16.68 -7.59
N ILE A 27 27.73 15.97 -6.67
CA ILE A 27 26.72 14.95 -7.01
C ILE A 27 25.39 15.64 -7.31
N ARG A 28 24.77 15.26 -8.42
CA ARG A 28 23.45 15.80 -8.78
C ARG A 28 22.41 15.46 -7.69
N PRO A 29 21.62 16.42 -7.23
CA PRO A 29 20.65 16.23 -6.15
C PRO A 29 19.71 15.03 -6.35
N GLN A 30 19.30 14.76 -7.60
CA GLN A 30 18.43 13.65 -7.94
C GLN A 30 19.04 12.27 -7.61
N TYR A 31 20.37 12.13 -7.78
CA TYR A 31 21.04 10.88 -7.40
C TYR A 31 21.10 10.68 -5.90
N ILE A 32 21.17 11.77 -5.14
CA ILE A 32 21.11 11.73 -3.68
C ILE A 32 19.68 11.32 -3.25
N ASP A 33 18.62 11.89 -3.84
CA ASP A 33 17.25 11.48 -3.58
C ASP A 33 17.03 9.98 -3.82
N ILE A 34 17.53 9.48 -4.97
CA ILE A 34 17.44 8.06 -5.32
C ILE A 34 18.14 7.20 -4.26
N ALA A 35 19.36 7.56 -3.89
CA ALA A 35 20.14 6.79 -2.94
C ALA A 35 19.50 6.79 -1.52
N LEU A 36 18.97 7.93 -1.09
CA LEU A 36 18.24 8.07 0.18
C LEU A 36 16.98 7.20 0.18
N ASN A 37 16.22 7.20 -0.91
CA ASN A 37 15.00 6.40 -1.02
C ASN A 37 15.30 4.90 -1.13
N GLU A 38 16.33 4.50 -1.85
CA GLU A 38 16.81 3.11 -1.88
C GLU A 38 17.31 2.66 -0.49
N ALA A 39 17.94 3.55 0.28
CA ALA A 39 18.36 3.24 1.65
C ALA A 39 17.15 3.01 2.56
N ILE A 40 16.10 3.82 2.44
CA ILE A 40 14.84 3.61 3.15
C ILE A 40 14.27 2.23 2.84
N ASP A 41 14.19 1.83 1.57
CA ASP A 41 13.61 0.55 1.17
C ASP A 41 14.35 -0.63 1.78
N VAL A 42 15.68 -0.59 1.74
CA VAL A 42 16.52 -1.66 2.31
C VAL A 42 16.33 -1.75 3.82
N LEU A 43 16.40 -0.62 4.54
CA LEU A 43 16.27 -0.60 6.00
C LEU A 43 14.88 -1.02 6.44
N LEU A 44 13.83 -0.56 5.76
CA LEU A 44 12.45 -0.99 6.05
C LEU A 44 12.29 -2.50 5.86
N THR A 45 12.78 -3.04 4.75
CA THR A 45 12.72 -4.49 4.49
C THR A 45 13.42 -5.28 5.59
N GLN A 46 14.60 -4.83 6.03
CA GLN A 46 15.34 -5.47 7.12
C GLN A 46 14.59 -5.40 8.45
N LYS A 47 14.04 -4.23 8.81
CA LYS A 47 13.31 -4.03 10.07
C LYS A 47 11.97 -4.77 10.08
N ILE A 48 11.25 -4.83 8.97
CA ILE A 48 10.01 -5.60 8.83
C ILE A 48 10.31 -7.11 8.96
N LYS A 49 11.34 -7.59 8.27
CA LYS A 49 11.75 -9.01 8.38
C LYS A 49 12.14 -9.39 9.81
N ALA A 50 12.90 -8.54 10.50
CA ALA A 50 13.25 -8.76 11.91
C ALA A 50 12.00 -8.76 12.82
N PHE A 51 10.99 -7.95 12.52
CA PHE A 51 9.70 -7.98 13.20
C PHE A 51 8.96 -9.32 12.97
N GLU A 52 8.89 -9.80 11.73
CA GLU A 52 8.27 -11.10 11.40
C GLU A 52 8.95 -12.27 12.13
N GLU A 53 10.29 -12.25 12.20
CA GLU A 53 11.07 -13.32 12.85
C GLU A 53 10.98 -13.29 14.38
N THR A 54 10.94 -12.12 14.99
CA THR A 54 11.03 -11.97 16.46
C THR A 54 9.71 -11.70 17.14
N GLY A 55 8.70 -11.28 16.39
CA GLY A 55 7.42 -10.79 16.91
C GLY A 55 7.53 -9.50 17.74
N ARG A 56 8.72 -8.90 17.80
CA ARG A 56 8.96 -7.68 18.58
C ARG A 56 8.84 -6.45 17.70
N TYR A 57 7.95 -5.56 18.09
CA TYR A 57 7.85 -4.24 17.49
C TYR A 57 9.08 -3.42 17.83
N TYR A 58 9.77 -2.96 16.81
CA TYR A 58 10.74 -1.90 16.98
C TYR A 58 9.98 -0.56 17.08
N ASP A 59 10.28 0.23 18.11
CA ASP A 59 9.68 1.55 18.31
C ASP A 59 9.84 2.45 17.08
N ASP A 60 10.89 2.22 16.31
CA ASP A 60 11.20 2.91 15.05
C ASP A 60 10.11 2.81 13.99
N LEU A 61 9.33 1.73 13.96
CA LEU A 61 8.26 1.51 12.98
C LEU A 61 6.90 2.04 13.45
N GLN A 62 6.77 2.45 14.72
CA GLN A 62 5.53 3.00 15.27
C GLN A 62 5.02 4.24 14.52
N VAL A 63 5.94 5.05 13.99
CA VAL A 63 5.63 6.25 13.20
C VAL A 63 4.83 5.92 11.93
N LEU A 64 5.03 4.71 11.39
CA LEU A 64 4.35 4.24 10.18
C LEU A 64 3.06 3.49 10.49
N LYS A 65 2.84 3.10 11.76
CA LYS A 65 1.66 2.32 12.15
C LYS A 65 0.39 3.16 12.08
N THR A 66 -0.59 2.66 11.37
CA THR A 66 -1.90 3.29 11.23
C THR A 66 -2.99 2.24 11.11
N THR A 67 -4.23 2.65 11.34
CA THR A 67 -5.39 1.77 11.21
C THR A 67 -6.34 2.35 10.17
N TYR A 68 -6.73 1.52 9.23
CA TYR A 68 -7.72 1.83 8.20
C TYR A 68 -8.93 0.94 8.38
N ARG A 69 -10.12 1.50 8.28
CA ARG A 69 -11.38 0.76 8.36
C ARG A 69 -12.09 0.81 7.02
N SER A 70 -12.44 -0.36 6.50
CA SER A 70 -13.13 -0.53 5.23
C SER A 70 -14.42 -1.32 5.43
N PRO A 71 -15.52 -0.96 4.78
CA PRO A 71 -16.70 -1.83 4.73
C PRO A 71 -16.35 -3.13 4.02
N LEU A 72 -17.02 -4.22 4.38
CA LEU A 72 -16.88 -5.49 3.70
C LEU A 72 -17.92 -5.60 2.58
N TYR A 73 -17.46 -5.89 1.37
CA TYR A 73 -18.27 -6.14 0.20
C TYR A 73 -18.36 -7.65 -0.07
N LEU A 74 -19.52 -8.13 -0.45
CA LEU A 74 -19.73 -9.56 -0.74
C LEU A 74 -19.41 -9.85 -2.20
N LEU A 75 -18.71 -10.95 -2.45
CA LEU A 75 -18.48 -11.46 -3.79
C LEU A 75 -19.77 -12.07 -4.35
N ALA A 76 -20.21 -11.62 -5.51
CA ALA A 76 -21.50 -12.00 -6.09
C ALA A 76 -21.63 -13.50 -6.37
N ASN A 77 -20.53 -14.18 -6.67
CA ASN A 77 -20.49 -15.58 -7.07
C ASN A 77 -20.04 -16.54 -5.96
N GLU A 78 -19.57 -16.02 -4.83
CA GLU A 78 -19.03 -16.81 -3.74
C GLU A 78 -19.79 -16.47 -2.45
N GLY A 79 -21.05 -16.86 -2.35
CA GLY A 79 -22.06 -16.43 -1.35
C GLY A 79 -21.62 -16.26 0.11
N ASN A 80 -20.46 -16.79 0.48
CA ASN A 80 -19.93 -16.75 1.83
C ASN A 80 -18.53 -16.09 1.89
N ARG A 81 -18.13 -15.32 0.88
CA ARG A 81 -16.86 -14.64 0.84
C ARG A 81 -17.07 -13.15 0.57
N GLY A 82 -16.40 -12.33 1.38
CA GLY A 82 -16.38 -10.90 1.20
C GLY A 82 -14.96 -10.39 1.00
N PHE A 83 -14.85 -9.13 0.62
CA PHE A 83 -13.56 -8.45 0.50
C PHE A 83 -13.64 -7.02 1.04
N ALA A 84 -12.49 -6.54 1.52
CA ALA A 84 -12.24 -5.16 1.88
C ALA A 84 -11.03 -4.66 1.11
N PHE A 85 -11.05 -3.40 0.65
CA PHE A 85 -9.90 -2.83 -0.04
C PHE A 85 -8.78 -2.51 0.94
N LEU A 86 -7.54 -2.80 0.52
CA LEU A 86 -6.36 -2.31 1.20
C LEU A 86 -6.17 -0.80 0.89
N PRO A 87 -5.66 -0.01 1.84
CA PRO A 87 -5.33 1.39 1.57
C PRO A 87 -4.16 1.51 0.58
N ALA A 88 -4.17 2.56 -0.23
CA ALA A 88 -3.18 2.78 -1.29
C ALA A 88 -1.72 2.85 -0.78
N ASN A 89 -1.54 3.28 0.47
CA ASN A 89 -0.23 3.36 1.13
C ASN A 89 0.10 2.14 2.00
N TYR A 90 -0.60 1.04 1.81
CA TYR A 90 -0.32 -0.20 2.52
C TYR A 90 1.09 -0.72 2.17
N LEU A 91 1.88 -0.98 3.21
CA LEU A 91 3.20 -1.58 3.07
C LEU A 91 3.23 -2.99 3.66
N HIS A 92 2.81 -3.12 4.93
CA HIS A 92 2.86 -4.39 5.64
C HIS A 92 1.74 -4.46 6.69
N GLY A 93 1.04 -5.59 6.78
CA GLY A 93 -0.04 -5.81 7.74
C GLY A 93 0.49 -6.14 9.13
N VAL A 94 -0.18 -5.61 10.13
CA VAL A 94 0.14 -5.83 11.54
C VAL A 94 -0.93 -6.64 12.24
N SER A 95 -2.18 -6.22 12.09
CA SER A 95 -3.34 -6.96 12.56
C SER A 95 -4.54 -6.69 11.69
N TYR A 96 -5.43 -7.65 11.68
CA TYR A 96 -6.69 -7.59 10.95
C TYR A 96 -7.82 -7.89 11.94
N ASP A 97 -8.77 -6.99 12.03
CA ASP A 97 -9.90 -7.11 12.94
C ASP A 97 -11.20 -6.97 12.14
N ALA A 98 -12.21 -7.74 12.50
CA ALA A 98 -13.53 -7.69 11.88
C ALA A 98 -14.58 -7.23 12.88
N SER A 99 -15.57 -6.49 12.39
CA SER A 99 -16.80 -6.22 13.14
C SER A 99 -17.81 -7.32 12.85
N VAL A 100 -17.95 -8.26 13.77
CA VAL A 100 -18.75 -9.49 13.61
C VAL A 100 -20.08 -9.38 14.31
N ILE A 101 -21.14 -9.82 13.63
CA ILE A 101 -22.46 -10.06 14.20
C ILE A 101 -22.74 -11.56 14.11
N TYR A 102 -22.97 -12.16 15.25
CA TYR A 102 -23.20 -13.59 15.37
C TYR A 102 -24.40 -13.89 16.26
N ASP A 103 -25.19 -14.83 15.83
CA ASP A 103 -26.22 -15.46 16.65
C ASP A 103 -26.41 -16.90 16.17
N LYS A 104 -26.17 -17.86 17.04
CA LYS A 104 -26.22 -19.29 16.73
C LYS A 104 -27.54 -19.74 16.08
N PHE A 105 -28.63 -19.07 16.40
CA PHE A 105 -29.99 -19.47 15.96
C PHE A 105 -30.52 -18.61 14.81
N LYS A 106 -29.70 -17.72 14.28
CA LYS A 106 -30.11 -16.78 13.22
C LYS A 106 -29.28 -16.97 11.97
N ARG A 107 -29.90 -16.68 10.83
CA ARG A 107 -29.26 -16.61 9.53
C ARG A 107 -29.34 -15.18 9.04
N TYR A 108 -28.33 -14.76 8.33
CA TYR A 108 -28.20 -13.37 7.88
C TYR A 108 -28.19 -13.31 6.35
N ARG A 109 -28.83 -12.28 5.84
CA ARG A 109 -28.85 -11.98 4.41
C ARG A 109 -28.40 -10.54 4.19
N ALA A 110 -27.66 -10.31 3.12
CA ALA A 110 -27.28 -8.96 2.70
C ALA A 110 -28.54 -8.15 2.33
N THR A 111 -28.66 -6.95 2.88
CA THR A 111 -29.84 -6.10 2.72
C THR A 111 -29.60 -4.91 1.82
N GLU A 112 -28.35 -4.59 1.52
CA GLU A 112 -27.99 -3.39 0.79
C GLU A 112 -27.16 -3.73 -0.45
N SER A 113 -27.60 -3.20 -1.60
CA SER A 113 -26.81 -3.19 -2.81
C SER A 113 -26.11 -1.83 -2.90
N VAL A 114 -24.80 -1.85 -3.05
CA VAL A 114 -23.98 -0.65 -3.18
C VAL A 114 -23.33 -0.64 -4.55
N THR A 115 -23.57 0.42 -5.30
CA THR A 115 -22.86 0.66 -6.55
C THR A 115 -21.62 1.47 -6.25
N THR A 116 -20.46 0.88 -6.44
CA THR A 116 -19.17 1.58 -6.36
C THR A 116 -18.74 1.96 -7.77
N ARG A 117 -18.45 3.23 -7.98
CA ARG A 117 -17.90 3.76 -9.22
C ARG A 117 -16.40 3.84 -9.10
N ILE A 118 -15.71 3.16 -10.01
CA ILE A 118 -14.24 3.17 -10.03
C ILE A 118 -13.80 3.63 -11.41
N TYR A 119 -12.98 4.66 -11.46
CA TYR A 119 -12.31 5.07 -12.67
C TYR A 119 -11.07 4.22 -12.88
N VAL A 120 -11.01 3.58 -14.03
CA VAL A 120 -9.86 2.78 -14.45
C VAL A 120 -9.07 3.59 -15.46
N VAL A 121 -7.83 3.91 -15.12
CA VAL A 121 -6.91 4.65 -15.99
C VAL A 121 -5.81 3.69 -16.44
N ASN A 122 -5.75 3.39 -17.73
CA ASN A 122 -4.69 2.58 -18.30
C ASN A 122 -3.56 3.48 -18.78
N ILE A 123 -2.37 3.29 -18.24
CA ILE A 123 -1.16 4.06 -18.56
C ILE A 123 -0.09 3.21 -19.28
N SER A 124 -0.50 2.24 -20.07
CA SER A 124 0.42 1.37 -20.85
C SER A 124 1.41 2.17 -21.71
N GLU A 125 1.03 3.37 -22.16
CA GLU A 125 1.89 4.23 -22.95
C GLU A 125 3.16 4.66 -22.20
N LEU A 126 3.14 4.72 -20.87
CA LEU A 126 4.35 5.01 -20.08
C LEU A 126 5.45 3.96 -20.26
N PHE A 127 5.09 2.71 -20.51
CA PHE A 127 6.08 1.66 -20.77
C PHE A 127 6.82 1.84 -22.10
N LYS A 128 6.17 2.49 -23.07
CA LYS A 128 6.76 2.75 -24.39
C LYS A 128 7.81 3.88 -24.36
N THR A 129 7.78 4.72 -23.35
CA THR A 129 8.71 5.85 -23.20
C THR A 129 10.03 5.46 -22.55
N ILE A 130 10.19 4.21 -22.11
CA ILE A 130 11.42 3.73 -21.45
C ILE A 130 12.38 3.08 -22.49
N PRO A 131 13.67 3.46 -22.53
CA PRO A 131 14.34 4.48 -21.70
C PRO A 131 14.03 5.90 -22.18
N GLY A 132 13.68 6.78 -21.28
CA GLY A 132 13.39 8.18 -21.63
C GLY A 132 12.99 9.04 -20.44
N TYR A 133 12.65 10.28 -20.73
CA TYR A 133 12.00 11.16 -19.77
C TYR A 133 10.51 10.91 -19.86
N ILE A 134 9.86 10.79 -18.70
CA ILE A 134 8.40 10.86 -18.63
C ILE A 134 8.04 12.34 -18.65
N GLU A 135 7.20 12.73 -19.61
CA GLU A 135 6.58 14.05 -19.63
C GLU A 135 5.72 14.24 -18.38
N ASP A 136 5.45 15.48 -18.03
CA ASP A 136 4.55 15.79 -16.93
C ASP A 136 3.20 15.08 -17.12
N PHE A 137 2.86 14.28 -16.13
CA PHE A 137 1.61 13.55 -16.13
C PHE A 137 0.60 14.33 -15.30
N VAL A 138 -0.52 14.67 -15.89
CA VAL A 138 -1.56 15.49 -15.25
C VAL A 138 -2.83 14.67 -15.10
N ILE A 139 -3.34 14.61 -13.87
CA ILE A 139 -4.67 14.05 -13.57
C ILE A 139 -5.53 15.19 -13.03
N GLN A 140 -6.68 15.40 -13.65
CA GLN A 140 -7.72 16.26 -13.13
C GLN A 140 -8.80 15.42 -12.47
N ILE A 141 -9.10 15.69 -11.21
CA ILE A 141 -10.13 15.01 -10.43
C ILE A 141 -11.15 16.06 -9.99
N GLY A 142 -12.28 16.13 -10.69
CA GLY A 142 -13.22 17.24 -10.52
C GLY A 142 -12.59 18.58 -10.83
N ASN A 143 -12.51 19.46 -9.84
CA ASN A 143 -11.88 20.78 -9.98
C ASN A 143 -10.40 20.82 -9.56
N ASP A 144 -9.88 19.73 -9.00
CA ASP A 144 -8.48 19.65 -8.55
C ASP A 144 -7.59 19.10 -9.67
N THR A 145 -6.47 19.76 -9.90
CA THR A 145 -5.48 19.33 -10.88
C THR A 145 -4.23 18.86 -10.15
N VAL A 146 -3.83 17.63 -10.41
CA VAL A 146 -2.64 17.00 -9.83
C VAL A 146 -1.62 16.80 -10.95
N THR A 147 -0.51 17.53 -10.87
CA THR A 147 0.61 17.39 -11.82
C THR A 147 1.71 16.55 -11.17
N PHE A 148 2.18 15.55 -11.89
CA PHE A 148 3.27 14.69 -11.48
C PHE A 148 4.49 15.04 -12.35
N HIS A 149 5.45 15.69 -11.74
CA HIS A 149 6.71 16.02 -12.38
C HIS A 149 7.80 15.08 -11.88
N TYR A 150 8.40 14.30 -12.78
CA TYR A 150 9.49 13.41 -12.45
C TYR A 150 10.75 13.78 -13.25
N PRO A 151 11.69 14.51 -12.65
CA PRO A 151 12.79 15.15 -13.38
C PRO A 151 13.90 14.16 -13.80
N VAL A 152 13.75 12.87 -13.50
CA VAL A 152 14.79 11.87 -13.73
C VAL A 152 14.45 11.00 -14.95
N LYS A 153 15.45 10.80 -15.82
CA LYS A 153 15.32 9.87 -16.93
C LYS A 153 15.21 8.43 -16.40
N ILE A 154 14.15 7.74 -16.81
CA ILE A 154 13.94 6.35 -16.43
C ILE A 154 14.65 5.45 -17.44
N TYR A 155 15.63 4.69 -16.97
CA TYR A 155 16.43 3.79 -17.80
C TYR A 155 15.91 2.36 -17.81
N ARG A 156 15.19 1.96 -16.76
CA ARG A 156 14.70 0.61 -16.55
C ARG A 156 13.25 0.63 -16.08
N LYS A 157 12.56 -0.49 -16.27
CA LYS A 157 11.16 -0.66 -15.82
C LYS A 157 10.99 -0.50 -14.29
N GLU A 158 12.01 -0.86 -13.52
CA GLU A 158 11.99 -0.69 -12.06
C GLU A 158 11.85 0.79 -11.65
N GLY A 159 12.51 1.71 -12.36
CA GLY A 159 12.35 3.16 -12.14
C GLY A 159 10.94 3.68 -12.42
N LEU A 160 10.17 2.99 -13.25
CA LEU A 160 8.76 3.31 -13.46
C LEU A 160 7.94 3.04 -12.20
N PHE A 161 8.24 1.98 -11.45
CA PHE A 161 7.53 1.70 -10.19
C PHE A 161 7.83 2.74 -9.12
N GLU A 162 9.04 3.28 -9.07
CA GLU A 162 9.36 4.42 -8.20
C GLU A 162 8.52 5.64 -8.57
N TYR A 163 8.38 5.91 -9.86
CA TYR A 163 7.51 6.99 -10.35
C TYR A 163 6.03 6.77 -9.97
N ILE A 164 5.54 5.54 -10.11
CA ILE A 164 4.18 5.19 -9.71
C ILE A 164 3.96 5.39 -8.22
N ASN A 165 4.88 4.90 -7.39
CA ASN A 165 4.82 5.10 -5.94
C ASN A 165 4.85 6.59 -5.57
N TYR A 166 5.64 7.39 -6.28
CA TYR A 166 5.63 8.84 -6.15
C TYR A 166 4.24 9.43 -6.49
N MET A 167 3.64 9.04 -7.62
CA MET A 167 2.29 9.45 -8.00
C MET A 167 1.26 9.10 -6.92
N LEU A 168 1.27 7.87 -6.45
CA LEU A 168 0.35 7.41 -5.39
C LEU A 168 0.53 8.20 -4.11
N SER A 169 1.77 8.52 -3.72
CA SER A 169 2.05 9.30 -2.52
C SER A 169 1.48 10.73 -2.59
N ILE A 170 1.49 11.33 -3.78
CA ILE A 170 0.90 12.66 -4.00
C ILE A 170 -0.63 12.59 -3.95
N LEU A 171 -1.23 11.62 -4.63
CA LEU A 171 -2.69 11.43 -4.64
C LEU A 171 -3.23 11.17 -3.24
N LEU A 172 -2.53 10.32 -2.47
CA LEU A 172 -2.91 10.04 -1.09
C LEU A 172 -2.84 11.29 -0.19
N ARG A 173 -1.79 12.13 -0.34
CA ARG A 173 -1.70 13.38 0.41
C ARG A 173 -2.84 14.35 0.10
N LYS A 174 -3.38 14.28 -1.11
CA LYS A 174 -4.57 15.05 -1.52
C LYS A 174 -5.89 14.38 -1.10
N GLY A 175 -5.85 13.24 -0.42
CA GLY A 175 -7.02 12.52 0.08
C GLY A 175 -7.68 11.58 -0.92
N TYR A 176 -7.04 11.30 -2.05
CA TYR A 176 -7.57 10.36 -3.04
C TYR A 176 -7.09 8.95 -2.74
N ASN A 177 -8.02 8.00 -2.61
CA ASN A 177 -7.71 6.59 -2.47
C ASN A 177 -7.55 5.97 -3.86
N VAL A 178 -6.32 5.54 -4.17
CA VAL A 178 -5.96 5.00 -5.48
C VAL A 178 -5.17 3.73 -5.30
N THR A 179 -5.56 2.70 -6.01
CA THR A 179 -4.80 1.44 -6.12
C THR A 179 -4.41 1.19 -7.56
N TYR A 180 -3.42 0.35 -7.80
CA TYR A 180 -3.06 -0.04 -9.15
C TYR A 180 -2.81 -1.54 -9.27
N GLU A 181 -3.02 -2.05 -10.47
CA GLU A 181 -2.71 -3.42 -10.85
C GLU A 181 -1.87 -3.41 -12.13
N ARG A 182 -0.94 -4.36 -12.22
CA ARG A 182 -0.17 -4.61 -13.42
C ARG A 182 -0.80 -5.74 -14.21
N TYR A 183 -1.13 -5.46 -15.46
CA TYR A 183 -1.57 -6.47 -16.41
C TYR A 183 -0.44 -6.79 -17.37
N ASN A 184 -0.18 -8.06 -17.57
CA ASN A 184 0.73 -8.55 -18.59
C ASN A 184 0.12 -9.83 -19.20
N ASN A 185 -0.91 -9.64 -20.01
CA ASN A 185 -1.59 -10.71 -20.71
C ASN A 185 -1.70 -10.37 -22.20
N GLU A 186 -2.22 -11.30 -22.99
CA GLU A 186 -2.36 -11.16 -24.44
C GLU A 186 -3.19 -9.92 -24.85
N TYR A 187 -4.19 -9.54 -24.04
CA TYR A 187 -5.07 -8.39 -24.30
C TYR A 187 -4.52 -7.06 -23.78
N TYR A 188 -3.70 -7.10 -22.72
CA TYR A 188 -3.12 -5.94 -22.06
C TYR A 188 -1.64 -6.18 -21.78
N PRO A 189 -0.79 -6.15 -22.83
CA PRO A 189 0.64 -6.36 -22.63
C PRO A 189 1.24 -5.18 -21.87
N GLU A 190 1.93 -5.47 -20.77
CA GLU A 190 2.64 -4.48 -19.95
C GLU A 190 1.82 -3.23 -19.59
N SER A 191 0.57 -3.41 -19.18
CA SER A 191 -0.34 -2.33 -18.85
C SER A 191 -0.36 -2.07 -17.34
N LEU A 192 -0.48 -0.81 -16.95
CA LEU A 192 -0.76 -0.38 -15.59
C LEU A 192 -2.16 0.23 -15.55
N VAL A 193 -2.96 -0.30 -14.64
CA VAL A 193 -4.35 0.13 -14.46
C VAL A 193 -4.49 0.71 -13.06
N PHE A 194 -4.86 1.97 -12.99
CA PHE A 194 -5.15 2.66 -11.73
C PHE A 194 -6.65 2.64 -11.48
N TYR A 195 -7.01 2.27 -10.26
CA TYR A 195 -8.38 2.27 -9.77
C TYR A 195 -8.56 3.45 -8.81
N PHE A 196 -9.42 4.39 -9.20
CA PHE A 196 -9.75 5.55 -8.39
C PHE A 196 -11.14 5.36 -7.76
N ASP A 197 -11.19 5.33 -6.44
CA ASP A 197 -12.44 5.35 -5.70
C ASP A 197 -12.83 6.81 -5.41
N THR A 198 -13.48 7.43 -6.37
CA THR A 198 -13.94 8.82 -6.25
C THR A 198 -15.26 9.03 -6.99
N PRO A 199 -16.19 9.82 -6.44
CA PRO A 199 -17.40 10.22 -7.15
C PRO A 199 -17.14 11.30 -8.24
N GLN A 200 -15.95 11.90 -8.26
CA GLN A 200 -15.60 12.99 -9.14
C GLN A 200 -15.10 12.46 -10.49
N LEU A 201 -15.37 13.20 -11.55
CA LEU A 201 -14.86 12.88 -12.88
C LEU A 201 -13.33 12.96 -12.89
N ILE A 202 -12.69 11.96 -13.47
CA ILE A 202 -11.25 11.93 -13.70
C ILE A 202 -10.99 12.20 -15.18
N VAL A 203 -10.09 13.12 -15.44
CA VAL A 203 -9.57 13.41 -16.78
C VAL A 203 -8.06 13.29 -16.77
N VAL A 204 -7.53 12.54 -17.70
CA VAL A 204 -6.08 12.34 -17.91
C VAL A 204 -5.78 12.70 -19.36
N GLY A 205 -4.55 13.13 -19.66
CA GLY A 205 -4.17 13.53 -21.01
C GLY A 205 -4.47 12.48 -22.09
N ASP A 206 -4.58 12.91 -23.33
CA ASP A 206 -5.12 12.16 -24.49
C ASP A 206 -4.43 10.82 -24.79
N LYS A 207 -3.25 10.58 -24.26
CA LYS A 207 -2.46 9.34 -24.44
C LYS A 207 -2.97 8.16 -23.61
N TYR A 208 -3.92 8.38 -22.70
CA TYR A 208 -4.32 7.40 -21.70
C TYR A 208 -5.80 7.04 -21.85
N THR A 209 -6.11 5.78 -21.62
CA THR A 209 -7.50 5.30 -21.68
C THR A 209 -8.13 5.41 -20.30
N ILE A 210 -9.27 6.11 -20.23
CA ILE A 210 -10.09 6.21 -19.01
C ILE A 210 -11.38 5.44 -19.24
N LYS A 211 -11.74 4.63 -18.26
CA LYS A 211 -13.01 3.91 -18.26
C LYS A 211 -13.66 4.03 -16.90
N LEU A 212 -14.91 4.47 -16.88
CA LEU A 212 -15.75 4.34 -15.70
C LEU A 212 -16.27 2.90 -15.62
N VAL A 213 -15.92 2.21 -14.55
CA VAL A 213 -16.44 0.87 -14.26
C VAL A 213 -17.33 0.97 -13.03
N GLN A 214 -18.55 0.49 -13.16
CA GLN A 214 -19.49 0.38 -12.05
C GLN A 214 -19.51 -1.06 -11.57
N PHE A 215 -19.33 -1.22 -10.27
CA PHE A 215 -19.45 -2.51 -9.62
C PHE A 215 -20.61 -2.47 -8.65
N ASP A 216 -21.51 -3.42 -8.79
CA ASP A 216 -22.62 -3.62 -7.86
C ASP A 216 -22.24 -4.70 -6.87
N TYR A 217 -22.08 -4.29 -5.62
CA TYR A 217 -21.78 -5.20 -4.53
C TYR A 217 -22.95 -5.24 -3.55
N LYS A 218 -23.09 -6.37 -2.90
CA LYS A 218 -23.94 -6.47 -1.73
C LYS A 218 -23.11 -6.31 -0.47
N ARG A 219 -23.67 -5.68 0.54
CA ARG A 219 -23.06 -5.58 1.86
C ARG A 219 -24.13 -5.71 2.95
N TYR A 220 -23.69 -6.06 4.13
CA TYR A 220 -24.50 -5.98 5.31
C TYR A 220 -24.51 -4.52 5.80
N SER A 221 -25.69 -3.94 5.92
CA SER A 221 -25.86 -2.59 6.49
C SER A 221 -26.13 -2.69 8.00
N GLY A 222 -26.36 -1.55 8.65
CA GLY A 222 -26.80 -1.53 10.06
C GLY A 222 -28.16 -2.18 10.31
N LEU A 223 -28.93 -2.45 9.23
CA LEU A 223 -30.18 -3.20 9.23
C LEU A 223 -29.93 -4.57 8.59
N TYR A 224 -30.24 -5.65 9.32
CA TYR A 224 -30.09 -7.02 8.82
C TYR A 224 -31.45 -7.68 8.69
N GLU A 225 -31.62 -8.43 7.63
CA GLU A 225 -32.66 -9.44 7.59
C GLU A 225 -32.18 -10.66 8.39
N VAL A 226 -32.84 -10.90 9.50
CA VAL A 226 -32.65 -12.09 10.33
C VAL A 226 -33.72 -13.09 9.97
N ILE A 227 -33.33 -14.23 9.43
CA ILE A 227 -34.24 -15.33 9.13
C ILE A 227 -34.34 -16.19 10.39
N THR A 228 -35.51 -16.18 10.99
CA THR A 228 -35.84 -17.04 12.13
C THR A 228 -36.89 -18.08 11.69
N SER A 229 -37.15 -19.11 12.55
CA SER A 229 -38.26 -20.06 12.33
C SER A 229 -39.61 -19.40 12.12
N ASP A 230 -39.78 -18.20 12.67
CA ASP A 230 -41.05 -17.46 12.70
C ASP A 230 -41.16 -16.41 11.57
N GLY A 231 -40.16 -16.34 10.67
CA GLY A 231 -40.14 -15.45 9.52
C GLY A 231 -38.93 -14.51 9.49
N VAL A 232 -38.95 -13.56 8.55
CA VAL A 232 -37.88 -12.58 8.38
C VAL A 232 -38.15 -11.37 9.26
N VAL A 233 -37.23 -11.06 10.16
CA VAL A 233 -37.32 -9.89 11.05
C VAL A 233 -36.11 -9.00 10.82
N THR A 234 -36.37 -7.72 10.52
CA THR A 234 -35.31 -6.72 10.41
C THR A 234 -34.95 -6.21 11.80
N LYS A 235 -33.72 -6.39 12.24
CA LYS A 235 -33.23 -5.92 13.54
C LYS A 235 -31.86 -5.25 13.39
N VAL A 236 -31.65 -4.21 14.20
CA VAL A 236 -30.31 -3.64 14.41
C VAL A 236 -29.60 -4.45 15.48
N GLN A 237 -28.48 -5.02 15.17
CA GLN A 237 -27.66 -5.75 16.14
C GLN A 237 -26.27 -5.12 16.22
N LYS A 238 -25.76 -4.94 17.45
CA LYS A 238 -24.42 -4.42 17.65
C LYS A 238 -23.39 -5.46 17.23
N SER A 239 -22.41 -5.04 16.42
CA SER A 239 -21.24 -5.84 16.09
C SER A 239 -20.27 -5.92 17.27
N LYS A 240 -19.51 -7.00 17.32
CA LYS A 240 -18.41 -7.19 18.26
C LYS A 240 -17.08 -7.27 17.47
N PRO A 241 -16.00 -6.69 17.97
CA PRO A 241 -14.71 -6.85 17.36
C PRO A 241 -14.23 -8.30 17.52
N ALA A 242 -13.65 -8.85 16.47
CA ALA A 242 -12.99 -10.16 16.45
C ALA A 242 -11.70 -10.05 15.66
N GLY A 243 -10.59 -10.58 16.21
CA GLY A 243 -9.33 -10.69 15.48
C GLY A 243 -9.48 -11.69 14.32
N MET A 244 -8.90 -11.37 13.16
CA MET A 244 -8.89 -12.25 12.01
C MET A 244 -7.54 -12.96 11.89
N ASP A 245 -7.57 -14.23 11.52
CA ASP A 245 -6.37 -15.00 11.23
C ASP A 245 -5.99 -14.83 9.75
N LEU A 246 -4.84 -14.18 9.51
CA LEU A 246 -4.26 -14.09 8.18
C LEU A 246 -3.59 -15.42 7.82
N VAL A 247 -4.05 -16.05 6.77
CA VAL A 247 -3.58 -17.35 6.31
C VAL A 247 -3.22 -17.34 4.84
N SER A 248 -2.34 -18.27 4.43
CA SER A 248 -2.09 -18.52 3.01
C SER A 248 -3.26 -19.29 2.37
N ASP A 249 -3.37 -19.27 1.04
CA ASP A 249 -4.43 -19.99 0.32
C ASP A 249 -4.41 -21.52 0.60
N VAL A 250 -3.24 -22.08 0.82
CA VAL A 250 -3.08 -23.50 1.19
C VAL A 250 -3.66 -23.75 2.59
N GLN A 251 -3.22 -22.98 3.58
CA GLN A 251 -3.71 -23.07 4.94
C GLN A 251 -5.21 -22.81 5.04
N ARG A 252 -5.71 -21.81 4.26
CA ARG A 252 -7.13 -21.52 4.16
C ARG A 252 -7.94 -22.76 3.78
N ARG A 253 -7.51 -23.49 2.75
CA ARG A 253 -8.21 -24.70 2.30
C ARG A 253 -8.30 -25.72 3.42
N ASP A 254 -7.19 -25.99 4.10
CA ASP A 254 -7.13 -26.96 5.19
C ASP A 254 -7.99 -26.54 6.38
N MET A 255 -7.95 -25.25 6.77
CA MET A 255 -8.76 -24.71 7.86
C MET A 255 -10.26 -24.74 7.54
N LEU A 256 -10.66 -24.50 6.28
CA LEU A 256 -12.06 -24.57 5.85
C LEU A 256 -12.61 -26.00 5.86
N GLN A 257 -11.76 -27.01 5.68
CA GLN A 257 -12.15 -28.42 5.70
C GLN A 257 -12.21 -29.03 7.10
N THR A 258 -11.49 -28.45 8.06
CA THR A 258 -11.40 -28.98 9.44
C THR A 258 -12.66 -28.64 10.23
N TYR A 259 -13.32 -29.65 10.79
CA TYR A 259 -14.57 -29.50 11.55
C TYR A 259 -14.46 -28.53 12.74
N HIS A 260 -13.37 -28.59 13.50
CA HIS A 260 -13.16 -27.72 14.67
C HIS A 260 -13.06 -26.23 14.31
N ASN A 261 -12.46 -25.90 13.18
CA ASN A 261 -12.33 -24.53 12.73
C ASN A 261 -13.65 -23.94 12.20
N ARG A 262 -14.59 -24.79 11.79
CA ARG A 262 -15.92 -24.34 11.36
C ARG A 262 -16.77 -23.80 12.52
N LEU A 263 -16.60 -24.34 13.74
CA LEU A 263 -17.44 -24.00 14.87
C LEU A 263 -17.17 -22.62 15.47
N ASN A 264 -15.98 -22.07 15.31
CA ASN A 264 -15.53 -20.83 15.97
C ASN A 264 -15.15 -19.71 14.99
N ARG A 265 -15.55 -19.78 13.74
CA ARG A 265 -15.21 -18.76 12.73
C ARG A 265 -15.69 -17.36 13.03
N HIS A 266 -16.76 -17.23 13.80
CA HIS A 266 -17.27 -15.93 14.24
C HIS A 266 -16.36 -15.26 15.28
N ILE A 267 -15.49 -16.02 15.97
CA ILE A 267 -14.54 -15.51 16.97
C ILE A 267 -13.20 -15.18 16.29
N HIS A 268 -12.77 -16.02 15.35
CA HIS A 268 -11.55 -15.88 14.56
C HIS A 268 -11.86 -16.07 13.08
N PRO A 269 -12.43 -15.06 12.40
CA PRO A 269 -12.62 -15.13 10.96
C PRO A 269 -11.30 -15.30 10.23
N ILE A 270 -11.32 -16.07 9.15
CA ILE A 270 -10.13 -16.31 8.34
C ILE A 270 -10.07 -15.27 7.23
N CYS A 271 -8.90 -14.69 7.02
CA CYS A 271 -8.68 -13.78 5.90
C CYS A 271 -7.42 -14.16 5.10
N THR A 272 -7.44 -13.80 3.82
CA THR A 272 -6.29 -13.91 2.89
C THR A 272 -6.09 -12.57 2.22
N ILE A 273 -4.87 -12.29 1.76
CA ILE A 273 -4.59 -11.10 0.96
C ILE A 273 -4.41 -11.52 -0.49
N GLU A 274 -5.17 -10.90 -1.37
CA GLU A 274 -5.06 -11.07 -2.81
C GLU A 274 -4.98 -9.71 -3.49
N SER A 275 -3.84 -9.45 -4.13
CA SER A 275 -3.54 -8.16 -4.77
C SER A 275 -3.73 -6.97 -3.80
N ASN A 276 -4.78 -6.17 -3.97
CA ASN A 276 -5.09 -4.99 -3.17
C ASN A 276 -6.30 -5.19 -2.24
N ARG A 277 -6.65 -6.43 -1.93
CA ARG A 277 -7.85 -6.77 -1.15
C ARG A 277 -7.53 -7.72 -0.02
N VAL A 278 -8.24 -7.55 1.08
CA VAL A 278 -8.36 -8.56 2.12
C VAL A 278 -9.63 -9.34 1.84
N LEU A 279 -9.50 -10.61 1.57
CA LEU A 279 -10.62 -11.53 1.37
C LEU A 279 -10.96 -12.19 2.70
N VAL A 280 -12.23 -12.26 3.04
CA VAL A 280 -12.69 -12.81 4.32
C VAL A 280 -13.72 -13.89 4.07
N ASP A 281 -13.53 -15.03 4.73
CA ASP A 281 -14.47 -16.15 4.67
C ASP A 281 -15.50 -16.03 5.79
N MET A 282 -16.77 -16.16 5.42
CA MET A 282 -17.92 -16.13 6.31
C MET A 282 -18.77 -17.38 6.13
N ASP A 283 -19.79 -17.51 6.93
CA ASP A 283 -20.92 -18.42 6.69
C ASP A 283 -22.24 -17.70 6.97
N ASP A 284 -23.36 -18.40 6.84
CA ASP A 284 -24.68 -17.83 7.06
C ASP A 284 -25.05 -17.65 8.54
N THR A 285 -24.18 -18.07 9.47
CA THR A 285 -24.39 -17.93 10.91
C THR A 285 -23.85 -16.65 11.49
N PHE A 286 -22.93 -16.01 10.78
CA PHE A 286 -22.38 -14.71 11.18
C PHE A 286 -22.15 -13.82 9.95
N VAL A 287 -22.07 -12.53 10.20
CA VAL A 287 -21.80 -11.54 9.16
C VAL A 287 -20.71 -10.58 9.65
N ILE A 288 -19.95 -10.09 8.72
CA ILE A 288 -18.93 -9.07 8.94
C ILE A 288 -19.38 -7.81 8.22
N THR A 289 -19.42 -6.69 8.94
CA THR A 289 -19.84 -5.40 8.41
C THR A 289 -18.71 -4.57 7.90
N ASP A 290 -17.61 -4.59 8.62
CA ASP A 290 -16.40 -3.85 8.29
C ASP A 290 -15.16 -4.59 8.78
N VAL A 291 -14.04 -4.24 8.16
CA VAL A 291 -12.70 -4.75 8.48
C VAL A 291 -11.82 -3.58 8.88
N ALA A 292 -11.17 -3.69 10.03
CA ALA A 292 -10.15 -2.76 10.48
C ALA A 292 -8.77 -3.39 10.24
N ILE A 293 -7.96 -2.72 9.44
CA ILE A 293 -6.63 -3.16 9.06
C ILE A 293 -5.63 -2.26 9.75
N THR A 294 -4.89 -2.79 10.70
CA THR A 294 -3.74 -2.09 11.27
C THR A 294 -2.50 -2.49 10.49
N TYR A 295 -1.80 -1.52 9.96
CA TYR A 295 -0.71 -1.75 9.02
C TYR A 295 0.39 -0.69 9.16
N LEU A 296 1.56 -1.01 8.60
CA LEU A 296 2.61 -0.05 8.36
C LEU A 296 2.35 0.61 7.00
N ARG A 297 2.23 1.92 6.99
CA ARG A 297 2.08 2.69 5.76
C ARG A 297 3.42 2.93 5.09
N GLN A 298 3.42 3.16 3.80
CA GLN A 298 4.60 3.61 3.08
C GLN A 298 5.09 4.95 3.67
N PRO A 299 6.40 5.10 3.95
CA PRO A 299 6.95 6.35 4.44
C PRO A 299 6.97 7.42 3.35
N THR A 300 7.01 8.66 3.79
CA THR A 300 7.28 9.78 2.89
C THR A 300 8.69 9.65 2.32
N ARG A 301 8.81 9.86 1.00
CA ARG A 301 10.08 9.77 0.27
C ARG A 301 10.80 11.13 0.26
N PHE A 302 12.14 11.06 0.23
CA PHE A 302 12.94 12.25 -0.01
C PHE A 302 12.70 12.77 -1.44
N ASN A 303 12.49 14.06 -1.54
CA ASN A 303 12.35 14.73 -2.83
C ASN A 303 12.82 16.19 -2.68
N ILE A 304 13.91 16.53 -3.39
CA ILE A 304 14.52 17.86 -3.32
C ILE A 304 13.65 18.94 -3.96
N VAL A 305 12.85 18.60 -4.96
CA VAL A 305 11.98 19.57 -5.67
C VAL A 305 10.87 20.07 -4.75
N THR A 306 10.26 19.18 -3.98
CA THR A 306 9.20 19.50 -3.02
C THR A 306 9.72 19.74 -1.61
N ASP A 307 11.02 19.63 -1.41
CA ASP A 307 11.72 19.70 -0.12
C ASP A 307 11.09 18.79 0.95
N THR A 308 10.65 17.59 0.54
CA THR A 308 10.05 16.61 1.44
C THR A 308 11.09 15.66 1.99
N ALA A 309 11.02 15.39 3.30
CA ALA A 309 11.85 14.43 4.00
C ALA A 309 11.00 13.30 4.59
N THR A 310 11.65 12.18 4.90
CA THR A 310 10.99 11.06 5.56
C THR A 310 10.76 11.32 7.06
N GLU A 311 9.67 10.79 7.59
CA GLU A 311 9.36 10.79 9.02
C GLU A 311 10.10 9.72 9.82
N LEU A 312 10.83 8.81 9.18
CA LEU A 312 11.52 7.70 9.84
C LEU A 312 12.59 8.19 10.82
N PRO A 313 12.74 7.55 11.99
CA PRO A 313 13.64 8.03 13.05
C PRO A 313 15.11 7.64 12.84
N PHE A 314 15.41 6.58 12.06
CA PHE A 314 16.76 6.01 11.88
C PHE A 314 17.59 6.75 10.80
N LYS A 315 17.78 8.04 11.01
CA LYS A 315 18.40 8.96 10.06
C LYS A 315 19.85 8.63 9.74
N THR A 316 20.63 8.32 10.76
CA THR A 316 22.06 8.01 10.61
C THR A 316 22.26 6.76 9.74
N GLU A 317 21.42 5.73 9.94
CA GLU A 317 21.45 4.53 9.13
C GLU A 317 21.10 4.84 7.67
N ILE A 318 20.07 5.68 7.43
CA ILE A 318 19.67 6.09 6.08
C ILE A 318 20.83 6.83 5.39
N ILE A 319 21.43 7.82 6.06
CA ILE A 319 22.55 8.60 5.48
C ILE A 319 23.75 7.71 5.17
N ASN A 320 24.12 6.82 6.11
CA ASN A 320 25.25 5.92 5.91
C ASN A 320 25.05 4.99 4.74
N LEU A 321 23.87 4.37 4.67
CA LEU A 321 23.55 3.45 3.57
C LEU A 321 23.41 4.18 2.22
N ALA A 322 22.83 5.38 2.21
CA ALA A 322 22.75 6.20 1.01
C ALA A 322 24.15 6.61 0.52
N THR A 323 25.03 7.04 1.43
CA THR A 323 26.44 7.37 1.12
C THR A 323 27.16 6.16 0.54
N GLN A 324 27.03 4.99 1.16
CA GLN A 324 27.61 3.74 0.67
C GLN A 324 27.13 3.43 -0.75
N LYS A 325 25.83 3.52 -1.01
CA LYS A 325 25.26 3.26 -2.35
C LYS A 325 25.77 4.25 -3.40
N LEU A 326 25.88 5.53 -3.04
CA LEU A 326 26.41 6.55 -3.94
C LEU A 326 27.87 6.31 -4.28
N LEU A 327 28.72 6.07 -3.30
CA LEU A 327 30.14 5.77 -3.51
C LEU A 327 30.32 4.49 -4.34
N GLY A 328 29.52 3.45 -4.08
CA GLY A 328 29.54 2.22 -4.86
C GLY A 328 29.13 2.42 -6.34
N LYS A 329 28.07 3.22 -6.57
CA LYS A 329 27.63 3.56 -7.95
C LYS A 329 28.67 4.39 -8.71
N LEU A 330 29.42 5.22 -8.01
CA LEU A 330 30.46 6.09 -8.57
C LEU A 330 31.81 5.40 -8.67
N LYS A 331 31.92 4.14 -8.23
CA LYS A 331 33.21 3.38 -8.15
C LYS A 331 34.28 4.15 -7.38
N ASP A 332 33.89 4.79 -6.30
CA ASP A 332 34.76 5.60 -5.47
C ASP A 332 35.63 4.73 -4.55
N GLU A 333 36.92 5.13 -4.35
CA GLU A 333 37.82 4.44 -3.44
C GLU A 333 37.36 4.44 -1.98
N GLY A 334 36.57 5.44 -1.57
CA GLY A 334 35.95 5.54 -0.24
C GLY A 334 34.86 4.50 0.04
N TYR A 335 34.47 3.71 -0.95
CA TYR A 335 33.37 2.73 -0.82
C TYR A 335 33.59 1.72 0.31
N GLN A 336 34.82 1.23 0.51
CA GLN A 336 35.12 0.27 1.58
C GLN A 336 34.98 0.88 2.98
N ILE A 337 35.35 2.16 3.14
CA ILE A 337 35.20 2.90 4.40
C ILE A 337 33.70 3.03 4.73
N ALA A 338 32.89 3.41 3.76
CA ALA A 338 31.45 3.53 3.91
C ALA A 338 30.75 2.21 4.28
N ILE A 339 31.21 1.07 3.74
CA ILE A 339 30.73 -0.26 4.11
C ILE A 339 30.99 -0.55 5.60
N ASN A 340 32.21 -0.32 6.06
CA ASN A 340 32.62 -0.61 7.43
C ASN A 340 31.79 0.22 8.44
N GLU A 341 31.59 1.50 8.17
CA GLU A 341 30.76 2.37 9.01
C GLU A 341 29.28 1.93 9.02
N SER A 342 28.72 1.55 7.87
CA SER A 342 27.35 1.07 7.78
C SER A 342 27.14 -0.24 8.58
N ASN A 343 28.13 -1.12 8.60
CA ASN A 343 28.08 -2.39 9.34
C ASN A 343 28.27 -2.22 10.86
N SER A 344 28.95 -1.17 11.29
CA SER A 344 29.18 -0.90 12.72
C SER A 344 27.93 -0.42 13.45
N LEU A 345 26.87 -0.03 12.72
CA LEU A 345 25.60 0.47 13.23
C LEU A 345 24.51 -0.62 13.31
N LYS A 346 24.81 -1.83 12.89
CA LYS A 346 23.93 -3.01 13.02
C LYS A 346 24.20 -3.76 14.32
#